data_972b0451471b49684454a676a15e0802
#
_entry.id   972b0451471b49684454a676a15e0802
#
_cell.length_a   1.000
_cell.length_b   1.000
_cell.length_c   1.000
_cell.angle_alpha   90.00
_cell.angle_beta   90.00
_cell.angle_gamma   90.00
#
_symmetry.space_group_name_H-M   'P 1'
#
loop_
_entity.id
_entity.type
_entity.pdbx_description
1 polymer ?
#
loop_
_entity_poly.entity_id
_entity_poly.type
_entity_poly.pdbx_seq_one_letter_code
_entity_poly.pdbx_strand_id
1 'polypeptide(L)'
;MKRIILMVVVAFCLTITLQAQTALKKVYDEGINPLEQVEKAVKQAQVAGKHVVCQVGGNWCPWCLRFADFITKDSVINRMIADNYVYIHVNYNPRKKVSESAQAKQLMKRLGNPGRFGFPVLVVLDGKGEVLHIQDSSFLESGESYDSDKVKRFFKNWTPKALTQ
;
A
#
# COMPACT_ATOMS: atom_id res chain seq x y z
N MET A 1 32.77 -45.38 -32.03
CA MET A 1 33.09 -44.57 -30.83
C MET A 1 32.84 -43.07 -30.97
N LYS A 2 32.49 -42.54 -32.13
CA LYS A 2 32.26 -41.08 -32.34
C LYS A 2 30.79 -40.61 -32.18
N ARG A 3 29.84 -41.52 -31.93
CA ARG A 3 28.41 -41.18 -31.85
C ARG A 3 27.88 -41.06 -30.43
N ILE A 4 28.65 -41.40 -29.41
CA ILE A 4 28.24 -41.37 -28.00
C ILE A 4 28.60 -40.03 -27.34
N ILE A 5 29.56 -39.27 -27.88
CA ILE A 5 30.00 -38.00 -27.29
C ILE A 5 29.07 -36.85 -27.62
N LEU A 6 28.20 -36.98 -28.64
CA LEU A 6 27.31 -35.90 -29.05
C LEU A 6 26.04 -35.80 -28.22
N MET A 7 25.67 -36.87 -27.47
CA MET A 7 24.45 -36.87 -26.65
C MET A 7 24.61 -36.32 -25.22
N VAL A 8 25.84 -36.15 -24.75
CA VAL A 8 26.10 -35.68 -23.38
C VAL A 8 26.17 -34.16 -23.30
N VAL A 9 26.35 -33.44 -24.40
CA VAL A 9 26.49 -31.97 -24.41
C VAL A 9 25.13 -31.26 -24.46
N VAL A 10 24.06 -31.92 -24.90
CA VAL A 10 22.72 -31.29 -25.00
C VAL A 10 21.95 -31.34 -23.67
N ALA A 11 22.36 -32.16 -22.72
CA ALA A 11 21.68 -32.29 -21.42
C ALA A 11 22.07 -31.22 -20.38
N PHE A 12 23.02 -30.32 -20.68
CA PHE A 12 23.55 -29.38 -19.69
C PHE A 12 23.05 -27.94 -19.81
N CYS A 13 22.11 -27.63 -20.72
CA CYS A 13 21.65 -26.27 -20.94
C CYS A 13 20.24 -25.98 -20.47
N LEU A 14 19.63 -26.83 -19.65
CA LEU A 14 18.31 -26.58 -19.06
C LEU A 14 18.39 -26.41 -17.54
N THR A 15 19.31 -25.57 -17.06
CA THR A 15 19.14 -24.96 -15.75
C THR A 15 18.12 -23.83 -15.89
N ILE A 16 16.84 -24.19 -15.83
CA ILE A 16 15.77 -23.24 -15.61
C ILE A 16 16.07 -22.62 -14.23
N THR A 17 16.59 -21.40 -14.22
CA THR A 17 16.64 -20.58 -13.03
C THR A 17 15.19 -20.29 -12.63
N LEU A 18 14.63 -21.14 -11.79
CA LEU A 18 13.38 -20.89 -11.10
C LEU A 18 13.67 -19.73 -10.14
N GLN A 19 13.52 -18.51 -10.66
CA GLN A 19 13.52 -17.34 -9.81
C GLN A 19 12.30 -17.51 -8.89
N ALA A 20 12.56 -17.94 -7.67
CA ALA A 20 11.56 -17.93 -6.62
C ALA A 20 11.10 -16.47 -6.46
N GLN A 21 9.93 -16.14 -7.00
CA GLN A 21 9.28 -14.88 -6.67
C GLN A 21 9.05 -14.91 -5.16
N THR A 22 9.87 -14.15 -4.43
CA THR A 22 9.68 -13.99 -2.99
C THR A 22 8.27 -13.44 -2.76
N ALA A 23 7.45 -14.23 -2.09
CA ALA A 23 6.08 -13.86 -1.79
C ALA A 23 6.09 -12.52 -1.02
N LEU A 24 5.29 -11.56 -1.47
CA LEU A 24 5.18 -10.25 -0.83
C LEU A 24 4.68 -10.41 0.62
N LYS A 25 5.28 -9.66 1.53
CA LYS A 25 4.94 -9.71 2.95
C LYS A 25 3.50 -9.24 3.17
N LYS A 26 2.73 -10.00 3.95
CA LYS A 26 1.43 -9.56 4.46
C LYS A 26 1.64 -8.44 5.46
N VAL A 27 0.92 -7.31 5.28
CA VAL A 27 1.07 -6.10 6.09
C VAL A 27 -0.23 -5.63 6.72
N TYR A 28 -1.36 -6.17 6.29
CA TYR A 28 -2.67 -5.83 6.85
C TYR A 28 -2.99 -6.76 8.02
N ASP A 29 -3.27 -6.17 9.19
CA ASP A 29 -3.76 -6.91 10.34
C ASP A 29 -5.27 -7.16 10.17
N GLU A 30 -5.64 -8.43 10.02
CA GLU A 30 -7.04 -8.84 9.84
C GLU A 30 -7.80 -8.96 11.19
N GLY A 31 -7.09 -8.95 12.31
CA GLY A 31 -7.65 -9.05 13.65
C GLY A 31 -8.00 -7.70 14.30
N ILE A 32 -7.53 -6.60 13.73
CA ILE A 32 -7.77 -5.26 14.29
C ILE A 32 -9.08 -4.67 13.76
N ASN A 33 -9.79 -3.91 14.62
CA ASN A 33 -10.92 -3.11 14.18
C ASN A 33 -10.40 -1.92 13.36
N PRO A 34 -10.69 -1.85 12.04
CA PRO A 34 -10.08 -0.83 11.19
C PRO A 34 -10.59 0.59 11.49
N LEU A 35 -11.80 0.75 12.03
CA LEU A 35 -12.30 2.06 12.43
C LEU A 35 -11.54 2.58 13.65
N GLU A 36 -11.34 1.75 14.67
CA GLU A 36 -10.54 2.10 15.85
C GLU A 36 -9.08 2.36 15.49
N GLN A 37 -8.53 1.61 14.53
CA GLN A 37 -7.20 1.85 13.99
C GLN A 37 -7.05 3.26 13.41
N VAL A 38 -8.03 3.69 12.60
CA VAL A 38 -8.06 5.05 12.03
C VAL A 38 -8.11 6.11 13.13
N GLU A 39 -9.04 5.97 14.09
CA GLU A 39 -9.18 6.95 15.17
C GLU A 39 -7.92 7.03 16.07
N LYS A 40 -7.25 5.91 16.31
CA LYS A 40 -5.96 5.88 17.01
C LYS A 40 -4.87 6.60 16.22
N ALA A 41 -4.80 6.37 14.91
CA ALA A 41 -3.83 7.02 14.03
C ALA A 41 -4.04 8.55 13.97
N VAL A 42 -5.29 9.01 13.93
CA VAL A 42 -5.63 10.45 13.98
C VAL A 42 -5.15 11.08 15.29
N LYS A 43 -5.40 10.45 16.44
CA LYS A 43 -4.91 10.94 17.73
C LYS A 43 -3.38 11.02 17.77
N GLN A 44 -2.69 10.02 17.22
CA GLN A 44 -1.22 10.02 17.13
C GLN A 44 -0.71 11.15 16.22
N ALA A 45 -1.35 11.33 15.06
CA ALA A 45 -0.99 12.37 14.10
C ALA A 45 -1.20 13.77 14.70
N GLN A 46 -2.30 14.00 15.40
CA GLN A 46 -2.60 15.28 16.08
C GLN A 46 -1.49 15.65 17.07
N VAL A 47 -1.08 14.70 17.92
CA VAL A 47 -0.02 14.93 18.92
C VAL A 47 1.34 15.18 18.25
N ALA A 48 1.62 14.47 17.14
CA ALA A 48 2.89 14.56 16.44
C ALA A 48 2.99 15.71 15.42
N GLY A 49 1.91 16.46 15.19
CA GLY A 49 1.85 17.48 14.13
C GLY A 49 1.95 16.90 12.72
N LYS A 50 1.46 15.66 12.52
CA LYS A 50 1.51 14.92 11.26
C LYS A 50 0.13 14.76 10.64
N HIS A 51 0.09 14.28 9.39
CA HIS A 51 -1.13 13.78 8.77
C HIS A 51 -1.21 12.25 8.89
N VAL A 52 -2.37 11.68 8.56
CA VAL A 52 -2.55 10.22 8.46
C VAL A 52 -2.61 9.83 7.00
N VAL A 53 -1.97 8.72 6.64
CA VAL A 53 -2.23 8.05 5.37
C VAL A 53 -2.80 6.67 5.65
N CYS A 54 -4.04 6.46 5.21
CA CYS A 54 -4.69 5.16 5.23
C CYS A 54 -4.50 4.48 3.87
N GLN A 55 -3.66 3.44 3.80
CA GLN A 55 -3.64 2.55 2.66
C GLN A 55 -4.76 1.53 2.82
N VAL A 56 -5.90 1.76 2.15
CA VAL A 56 -7.06 0.87 2.22
C VAL A 56 -6.91 -0.27 1.22
N GLY A 57 -7.10 -1.50 1.70
CA GLY A 57 -6.95 -2.71 0.91
C GLY A 57 -6.88 -3.96 1.78
N GLY A 58 -6.03 -4.92 1.44
CA GLY A 58 -5.89 -6.14 2.25
C GLY A 58 -4.83 -7.09 1.69
N ASN A 59 -4.53 -8.14 2.46
CA ASN A 59 -3.58 -9.18 2.07
C ASN A 59 -4.02 -10.02 0.86
N TRP A 60 -5.27 -9.89 0.45
CA TRP A 60 -5.85 -10.52 -0.75
C TRP A 60 -5.52 -9.77 -2.05
N CYS A 61 -4.96 -8.55 -1.95
CA CYS A 61 -4.74 -7.62 -3.05
C CYS A 61 -3.26 -7.56 -3.40
N PRO A 62 -2.80 -8.14 -4.52
CA PRO A 62 -1.38 -8.11 -4.89
C PRO A 62 -0.80 -6.70 -5.04
N TRP A 63 -1.54 -5.77 -5.64
CA TRP A 63 -1.12 -4.38 -5.80
C TRP A 63 -0.99 -3.65 -4.46
N CYS A 64 -1.82 -4.00 -3.47
CA CYS A 64 -1.71 -3.45 -2.12
C CYS A 64 -0.38 -3.86 -1.46
N LEU A 65 0.00 -5.13 -1.61
CA LEU A 65 1.25 -5.65 -1.06
C LEU A 65 2.47 -5.11 -1.83
N ARG A 66 2.36 -4.95 -3.17
CA ARG A 66 3.40 -4.31 -3.98
C ARG A 66 3.64 -2.86 -3.57
N PHE A 67 2.57 -2.09 -3.30
CA PHE A 67 2.72 -0.70 -2.85
C PHE A 67 3.42 -0.63 -1.49
N ALA A 68 3.02 -1.46 -0.54
CA ALA A 68 3.65 -1.52 0.78
C ALA A 68 5.14 -1.91 0.69
N ASP A 69 5.48 -2.89 -0.15
CA ASP A 69 6.87 -3.29 -0.41
C ASP A 69 7.67 -2.16 -1.07
N PHE A 70 7.08 -1.49 -2.08
CA PHE A 70 7.70 -0.39 -2.81
C PHE A 70 8.07 0.78 -1.90
N ILE A 71 7.14 1.30 -1.10
CA ILE A 71 7.39 2.42 -0.19
C ILE A 71 8.36 2.07 0.95
N THR A 72 8.45 0.78 1.31
CA THR A 72 9.39 0.31 2.33
C THR A 72 10.81 0.23 1.80
N LYS A 73 10.99 -0.14 0.52
CA LYS A 73 12.30 -0.30 -0.13
C LYS A 73 12.92 1.02 -0.59
N ASP A 74 12.13 2.00 -0.98
CA ASP A 74 12.63 3.33 -1.34
C ASP A 74 12.90 4.14 -0.06
N SER A 75 14.18 4.32 0.27
CA SER A 75 14.61 4.99 1.50
C SER A 75 14.17 6.46 1.59
N VAL A 76 14.01 7.15 0.45
CA VAL A 76 13.55 8.54 0.40
C VAL A 76 12.06 8.61 0.73
N ILE A 77 11.25 7.75 0.11
CA ILE A 77 9.81 7.67 0.38
C ILE A 77 9.58 7.24 1.82
N ASN A 78 10.29 6.22 2.28
CA ASN A 78 10.15 5.71 3.65
C ASN A 78 10.44 6.81 4.69
N ARG A 79 11.52 7.58 4.51
CA ARG A 79 11.84 8.72 5.38
C ARG A 79 10.76 9.80 5.31
N MET A 80 10.31 10.17 4.10
CA MET A 80 9.26 11.18 3.92
C MET A 80 7.96 10.79 4.64
N ILE A 81 7.60 9.51 4.60
CA ILE A 81 6.46 8.97 5.34
C ILE A 81 6.71 9.08 6.84
N ALA A 82 7.87 8.61 7.32
CA ALA A 82 8.20 8.64 8.74
C ALA A 82 8.19 10.06 9.33
N ASP A 83 8.67 11.04 8.58
CA ASP A 83 8.76 12.43 9.04
C ASP A 83 7.40 13.14 9.08
N ASN A 84 6.48 12.85 8.15
CA ASN A 84 5.28 13.66 7.92
C ASN A 84 3.96 12.96 8.20
N TYR A 85 3.95 11.62 8.35
CA TYR A 85 2.71 10.86 8.40
C TYR A 85 2.69 9.80 9.51
N VAL A 86 1.49 9.55 10.02
CA VAL A 86 1.14 8.28 10.64
C VAL A 86 0.55 7.40 9.53
N TYR A 87 1.33 6.42 9.07
CA TYR A 87 0.94 5.54 7.97
C TYR A 87 0.36 4.25 8.49
N ILE A 88 -0.84 3.88 8.03
CA ILE A 88 -1.54 2.67 8.46
C ILE A 88 -2.08 1.86 7.27
N HIS A 89 -2.06 0.55 7.41
CA HIS A 89 -2.69 -0.38 6.48
C HIS A 89 -4.09 -0.72 7.00
N VAL A 90 -5.11 -0.21 6.33
CA VAL A 90 -6.52 -0.38 6.72
C VAL A 90 -7.09 -1.58 5.99
N ASN A 91 -7.35 -2.67 6.72
CA ASN A 91 -7.88 -3.90 6.13
C ASN A 91 -9.35 -3.75 5.74
N TYR A 92 -9.62 -3.92 4.46
CA TYR A 92 -10.97 -3.95 3.89
C TYR A 92 -11.03 -4.93 2.72
N ASN A 93 -12.04 -5.81 2.71
CA ASN A 93 -12.24 -6.74 1.61
C ASN A 93 -13.69 -6.68 1.11
N PRO A 94 -13.94 -6.06 -0.06
CA PRO A 94 -15.29 -5.89 -0.59
C PRO A 94 -15.98 -7.19 -0.98
N ARG A 95 -15.23 -8.30 -1.09
CA ARG A 95 -15.77 -9.62 -1.46
C ARG A 95 -16.21 -10.45 -0.26
N LYS A 96 -15.89 -10.02 0.96
CA LYS A 96 -16.29 -10.73 2.19
C LYS A 96 -17.56 -10.12 2.77
N LYS A 97 -18.47 -10.95 3.30
CA LYS A 97 -19.71 -10.51 3.97
C LYS A 97 -19.46 -9.47 5.07
N VAL A 98 -18.30 -9.51 5.72
CA VAL A 98 -17.92 -8.51 6.73
C VAL A 98 -17.91 -7.08 6.20
N SER A 99 -17.71 -6.88 4.88
CA SER A 99 -17.77 -5.55 4.25
C SER A 99 -19.18 -4.96 4.22
N GLU A 100 -20.21 -5.77 4.41
CA GLU A 100 -21.60 -5.34 4.51
C GLU A 100 -21.99 -4.93 5.93
N SER A 101 -21.13 -5.19 6.91
CA SER A 101 -21.37 -4.82 8.31
C SER A 101 -21.54 -3.31 8.49
N ALA A 102 -22.25 -2.90 9.53
CA ALA A 102 -22.40 -1.48 9.87
C ALA A 102 -21.06 -0.79 10.10
N GLN A 103 -20.10 -1.48 10.73
CA GLN A 103 -18.75 -0.97 10.96
C GLN A 103 -17.98 -0.73 9.67
N ALA A 104 -18.03 -1.67 8.72
CA ALA A 104 -17.36 -1.50 7.42
C ALA A 104 -17.97 -0.35 6.61
N LYS A 105 -19.30 -0.21 6.63
CA LYS A 105 -20.00 0.93 6.01
C LYS A 105 -19.62 2.26 6.67
N GLN A 106 -19.56 2.28 8.00
CA GLN A 106 -19.13 3.46 8.75
C GLN A 106 -17.68 3.83 8.43
N LEU A 107 -16.76 2.85 8.37
CA LEU A 107 -15.39 3.07 7.97
C LEU A 107 -15.30 3.69 6.57
N MET A 108 -15.98 3.11 5.57
CA MET A 108 -15.96 3.64 4.21
C MET A 108 -16.52 5.06 4.16
N LYS A 109 -17.64 5.34 4.84
CA LYS A 109 -18.19 6.69 4.95
C LYS A 109 -17.19 7.65 5.61
N ARG A 110 -16.55 7.23 6.70
CA ARG A 110 -15.53 8.00 7.44
C ARG A 110 -14.34 8.40 6.56
N LEU A 111 -13.97 7.54 5.63
CA LEU A 111 -12.86 7.75 4.70
C LEU A 111 -13.28 8.36 3.36
N GLY A 112 -14.53 8.86 3.22
CA GLY A 112 -15.02 9.47 1.98
C GLY A 112 -15.34 8.49 0.87
N ASN A 113 -15.73 7.25 1.21
CA ASN A 113 -16.07 6.17 0.27
C ASN A 113 -14.99 5.88 -0.79
N PRO A 114 -13.74 5.61 -0.37
CA PRO A 114 -12.61 5.47 -1.28
C PRO A 114 -12.69 4.24 -2.18
N GLY A 115 -13.46 3.22 -1.81
CA GLY A 115 -13.55 1.95 -2.54
C GLY A 115 -14.00 2.04 -4.00
N ARG A 116 -14.53 3.20 -4.44
CA ARG A 116 -14.89 3.47 -5.84
C ARG A 116 -13.68 3.56 -6.77
N PHE A 117 -12.48 3.74 -6.23
CA PHE A 117 -11.23 3.85 -7.00
C PHE A 117 -10.46 2.52 -7.11
N GLY A 118 -10.99 1.42 -6.57
CA GLY A 118 -10.24 0.16 -6.51
C GLY A 118 -9.26 0.10 -5.32
N PHE A 119 -8.28 -0.82 -5.40
CA PHE A 119 -7.34 -1.08 -4.29
C PHE A 119 -5.92 -1.34 -4.80
N PRO A 120 -4.87 -0.84 -4.09
CA PRO A 120 -5.01 0.01 -2.91
C PRO A 120 -5.56 1.39 -3.28
N VAL A 121 -6.24 2.00 -2.34
CA VAL A 121 -6.56 3.42 -2.41
C VAL A 121 -5.96 4.10 -1.18
N LEU A 122 -5.38 5.30 -1.38
CA LEU A 122 -4.71 6.03 -0.31
C LEU A 122 -5.60 7.20 0.12
N VAL A 123 -5.94 7.25 1.40
CA VAL A 123 -6.72 8.35 1.97
C VAL A 123 -5.83 9.14 2.90
N VAL A 124 -5.68 10.43 2.62
CA VAL A 124 -4.93 11.37 3.48
C VAL A 124 -5.92 12.07 4.39
N LEU A 125 -5.65 12.02 5.70
CA LEU A 125 -6.40 12.75 6.72
C LEU A 125 -5.48 13.79 7.39
N ASP A 126 -6.04 14.91 7.80
CA ASP A 126 -5.33 15.84 8.67
C ASP A 126 -5.28 15.36 10.14
N GLY A 127 -4.64 16.12 11.01
CA GLY A 127 -4.54 15.82 12.44
C GLY A 127 -5.88 15.90 13.19
N LYS A 128 -6.95 16.41 12.56
CA LYS A 128 -8.32 16.40 13.10
C LYS A 128 -9.13 15.23 12.56
N GLY A 129 -8.56 14.51 11.59
CA GLY A 129 -9.19 13.38 10.93
C GLY A 129 -10.05 13.76 9.72
N GLU A 130 -10.03 14.99 9.26
CA GLU A 130 -10.73 15.39 8.04
C GLU A 130 -10.04 14.83 6.80
N VAL A 131 -10.83 14.38 5.82
CA VAL A 131 -10.30 13.84 4.56
C VAL A 131 -9.77 14.99 3.71
N LEU A 132 -8.45 15.03 3.51
CA LEU A 132 -7.78 16.01 2.66
C LEU A 132 -7.74 15.56 1.20
N HIS A 133 -7.51 14.26 0.96
CA HIS A 133 -7.33 13.72 -0.38
C HIS A 133 -7.60 12.21 -0.43
N ILE A 134 -8.10 11.75 -1.57
CA ILE A 134 -8.21 10.34 -1.90
C ILE A 134 -7.46 10.10 -3.20
N GLN A 135 -6.39 9.32 -3.14
CA GLN A 135 -5.55 8.98 -4.27
C GLN A 135 -5.90 7.59 -4.81
N ASP A 136 -6.36 7.54 -6.03
CA ASP A 136 -6.37 6.31 -6.81
C ASP A 136 -4.93 5.89 -7.10
N SER A 137 -4.53 4.72 -6.61
CA SER A 137 -3.16 4.25 -6.76
C SER A 137 -2.77 3.91 -8.18
N SER A 138 -3.72 3.66 -9.08
CA SER A 138 -3.45 3.37 -10.48
C SER A 138 -2.72 4.51 -11.19
N PHE A 139 -2.96 5.76 -10.77
CA PHE A 139 -2.22 6.92 -11.28
C PHE A 139 -0.75 6.98 -10.82
N LEU A 140 -0.37 6.17 -9.84
CA LEU A 140 0.99 6.08 -9.31
C LEU A 140 1.76 4.91 -9.92
N GLU A 141 1.09 4.06 -10.70
CA GLU A 141 1.68 2.84 -11.29
C GLU A 141 2.60 3.14 -12.47
N SER A 142 3.56 2.24 -12.69
CA SER A 142 4.44 2.15 -13.85
C SER A 142 4.79 0.68 -14.09
N GLY A 143 4.37 0.13 -15.24
CA GLY A 143 4.54 -1.29 -15.56
C GLY A 143 3.91 -2.20 -14.50
N GLU A 144 4.68 -3.12 -13.96
CA GLU A 144 4.21 -4.04 -12.91
C GLU A 144 4.48 -3.53 -11.49
N SER A 145 4.80 -2.25 -11.31
CA SER A 145 5.16 -1.64 -10.04
C SER A 145 4.63 -0.21 -9.95
N TYR A 146 5.27 0.61 -9.15
CA TYR A 146 4.95 2.02 -8.95
C TYR A 146 6.08 2.93 -9.44
N ASP A 147 5.72 4.14 -9.87
CA ASP A 147 6.64 5.18 -10.29
C ASP A 147 7.12 5.98 -9.08
N SER A 148 8.43 5.99 -8.86
CA SER A 148 9.04 6.62 -7.69
C SER A 148 8.77 8.14 -7.64
N ASP A 149 8.78 8.83 -8.78
CA ASP A 149 8.59 10.28 -8.81
C ASP A 149 7.12 10.65 -8.59
N LYS A 150 6.19 9.86 -9.12
CA LYS A 150 4.75 10.05 -8.86
C LYS A 150 4.44 9.83 -7.37
N VAL A 151 4.98 8.74 -6.78
CA VAL A 151 4.77 8.42 -5.36
C VAL A 151 5.40 9.48 -4.45
N LYS A 152 6.64 9.92 -4.74
CA LYS A 152 7.30 11.03 -4.02
C LYS A 152 6.49 12.32 -4.10
N ARG A 153 5.98 12.66 -5.29
CA ARG A 153 5.14 13.84 -5.50
C ARG A 153 3.85 13.77 -4.69
N PHE A 154 3.19 12.61 -4.67
CA PHE A 154 2.02 12.39 -3.84
C PHE A 154 2.33 12.68 -2.37
N PHE A 155 3.33 12.02 -1.77
CA PHE A 155 3.67 12.24 -0.37
C PHE A 155 4.15 13.67 -0.09
N LYS A 156 4.91 14.30 -1.00
CA LYS A 156 5.37 15.69 -0.82
C LYS A 156 4.21 16.68 -0.75
N ASN A 157 3.21 16.51 -1.61
CA ASN A 157 2.13 17.49 -1.77
C ASN A 157 1.13 17.50 -0.62
N TRP A 158 1.05 16.42 0.16
CA TRP A 158 0.08 16.27 1.24
C TRP A 158 0.71 16.31 2.63
N THR A 159 1.95 16.79 2.76
CA THR A 159 2.56 17.01 4.08
C THR A 159 1.84 18.16 4.82
N PRO A 160 1.84 18.18 6.18
CA PRO A 160 1.32 19.34 6.93
C PRO A 160 1.89 20.68 6.46
N LYS A 161 3.21 20.72 6.23
CA LYS A 161 3.90 21.92 5.76
C LYS A 161 3.42 22.38 4.37
N ALA A 162 3.12 21.46 3.46
CA ALA A 162 2.70 21.82 2.09
C ALA A 162 1.33 22.52 2.07
N LEU A 163 0.46 22.29 3.05
CA LEU A 163 -0.88 22.87 3.14
C LEU A 163 -0.93 24.20 3.92
N THR A 164 0.17 24.61 4.52
CA THR A 164 0.28 25.87 5.29
C THR A 164 1.07 26.97 4.57
N GLN A 165 1.45 26.72 3.30
CA GLN A 165 2.19 27.67 2.45
C GLN A 165 1.28 28.50 1.58
#